data_4776ac54e78397d695e00403b7e6e84b
#
_entry.id   4776ac54e78397d695e00403b7e6e84b
#
_cell.length_a   1.000
_cell.length_b   1.000
_cell.length_c   1.000
_cell.angle_alpha   90.00
_cell.angle_beta   90.00
_cell.angle_gamma   90.00
#
_symmetry.space_group_name_H-M   'P 1'
#
loop_
_entity.id
_entity.type
_entity.pdbx_description
1 polymer ?
#
loop_
_entity_poly.entity_id
_entity_poly.type
_entity_poly.pdbx_seq_one_letter_code
_entity_poly.pdbx_strand_id
1 'polypeptide(L)'
;SPPITGLKAGGAHWASWGWSQEWFRLGLYEEMGLNNTDEVIIWWEDFVMTWDANNLIALAKTWQNNNIGNTPGFNGNFSDALGSIKAEVLYMPSETDMYFHIDALTLEANMIPNVRLKVIPSLWGHIAGAGFSLEDAEFINKEIKEFYR
;
A
#
# COMPACT_ATOMS: atom_id res chain seq x y z
N SER A 1 10.34 -28.55 -1.99
CA SER A 1 8.95 -28.16 -2.27
C SER A 1 8.66 -26.80 -1.67
N PRO A 2 7.85 -25.97 -2.28
CA PRO A 2 7.49 -24.67 -1.72
C PRO A 2 6.80 -24.83 -0.36
N PRO A 3 6.99 -23.89 0.59
CA PRO A 3 6.35 -23.93 1.90
C PRO A 3 4.88 -23.51 1.82
N ILE A 4 4.05 -24.38 1.23
CA ILE A 4 2.64 -24.12 0.88
C ILE A 4 1.85 -23.57 2.08
N THR A 5 1.98 -24.21 3.25
CA THR A 5 1.26 -23.79 4.45
C THR A 5 1.63 -22.36 4.87
N GLY A 6 2.92 -22.01 4.79
CA GLY A 6 3.39 -20.67 5.13
C GLY A 6 2.93 -19.61 4.14
N LEU A 7 2.96 -19.92 2.83
CA LEU A 7 2.47 -19.02 1.79
C LEU A 7 0.97 -18.77 1.92
N LYS A 8 0.18 -19.81 2.14
CA LYS A 8 -1.27 -19.66 2.37
C LYS A 8 -1.59 -18.85 3.64
N ALA A 9 -0.88 -19.11 4.74
CA ALA A 9 -1.02 -18.30 5.94
C ALA A 9 -0.69 -16.81 5.70
N GLY A 10 0.32 -16.54 4.87
CA GLY A 10 0.64 -15.20 4.39
C GLY A 10 -0.51 -14.58 3.59
N GLY A 11 -1.10 -15.32 2.67
CA GLY A 11 -2.27 -14.89 1.90
C GLY A 11 -3.48 -14.56 2.78
N ALA A 12 -3.81 -15.46 3.71
CA ALA A 12 -4.90 -15.21 4.67
C ALA A 12 -4.66 -13.97 5.56
N HIS A 13 -3.40 -13.73 5.95
CA HIS A 13 -3.02 -12.51 6.66
C HIS A 13 -3.26 -11.26 5.80
N TRP A 14 -2.81 -11.27 4.55
CA TRP A 14 -3.00 -10.15 3.62
C TRP A 14 -4.49 -9.90 3.33
N ALA A 15 -5.32 -10.93 3.25
CA ALA A 15 -6.76 -10.78 3.07
C ALA A 15 -7.40 -9.88 4.13
N SER A 16 -6.91 -9.92 5.37
CA SER A 16 -7.46 -9.12 6.47
C SER A 16 -6.93 -7.68 6.53
N TRP A 17 -5.78 -7.38 5.90
CA TRP A 17 -5.13 -6.06 5.97
C TRP A 17 -5.13 -5.32 4.63
N GLY A 18 -5.23 -6.04 3.52
CA GLY A 18 -5.21 -5.45 2.18
C GLY A 18 -6.44 -4.60 1.84
N TRP A 19 -7.57 -4.88 2.50
CA TRP A 19 -8.84 -4.21 2.26
C TRP A 19 -9.26 -3.40 3.49
N SER A 20 -10.09 -2.37 3.28
CA SER A 20 -10.67 -1.63 4.40
C SER A 20 -11.79 -2.42 5.08
N GLN A 21 -12.09 -2.08 6.34
CA GLN A 21 -13.25 -2.66 7.04
C GLN A 21 -14.57 -2.33 6.31
N GLU A 22 -14.67 -1.13 5.78
CA GLU A 22 -15.83 -0.65 5.02
C GLU A 22 -16.03 -1.45 3.72
N TRP A 23 -14.94 -1.81 3.04
CA TRP A 23 -14.96 -2.64 1.86
C TRP A 23 -15.62 -3.99 2.12
N PHE A 24 -15.29 -4.65 3.23
CA PHE A 24 -15.95 -5.89 3.66
C PHE A 24 -17.41 -5.67 4.04
N ARG A 25 -17.70 -4.62 4.80
CA ARG A 25 -19.05 -4.32 5.27
C ARG A 25 -20.03 -4.04 4.14
N LEU A 26 -19.56 -3.43 3.06
CA LEU A 26 -20.35 -3.11 1.88
C LEU A 26 -20.38 -4.24 0.84
N GLY A 27 -19.61 -5.31 1.03
CA GLY A 27 -19.57 -6.42 0.08
C GLY A 27 -18.88 -6.08 -1.23
N LEU A 28 -17.93 -5.13 -1.25
CA LEU A 28 -17.24 -4.71 -2.49
C LEU A 28 -16.41 -5.82 -3.14
N TYR A 29 -16.22 -6.96 -2.47
CA TYR A 29 -15.65 -8.15 -3.07
C TYR A 29 -16.52 -8.69 -4.24
N GLU A 30 -17.81 -8.36 -4.29
CA GLU A 30 -18.68 -8.73 -5.40
C GLU A 30 -18.25 -8.04 -6.72
N GLU A 31 -17.65 -6.86 -6.66
CA GLU A 31 -17.08 -6.16 -7.83
C GLU A 31 -15.89 -6.92 -8.44
N MET A 32 -15.23 -7.76 -7.64
CA MET A 32 -14.19 -8.67 -8.12
C MET A 32 -14.74 -10.01 -8.62
N GLY A 33 -16.05 -10.21 -8.57
CA GLY A 33 -16.72 -11.48 -8.91
C GLY A 33 -16.63 -12.53 -7.80
N LEU A 34 -16.34 -12.11 -6.54
CA LEU A 34 -16.29 -12.99 -5.38
C LEU A 34 -17.63 -12.95 -4.64
N ASN A 35 -18.08 -14.10 -4.11
CA ASN A 35 -19.42 -14.22 -3.53
C ASN A 35 -19.47 -14.04 -2.01
N ASN A 36 -18.32 -14.19 -1.34
CA ASN A 36 -18.22 -14.13 0.11
C ASN A 36 -16.77 -13.89 0.58
N THR A 37 -16.60 -13.67 1.87
CA THR A 37 -15.29 -13.40 2.49
C THR A 37 -14.33 -14.59 2.45
N ASP A 38 -14.83 -15.83 2.41
CA ASP A 38 -13.97 -17.01 2.31
C ASP A 38 -13.28 -17.05 0.93
N GLU A 39 -13.99 -16.63 -0.12
CA GLU A 39 -13.41 -16.50 -1.47
C GLU A 39 -12.37 -15.37 -1.53
N VAL A 40 -12.50 -14.31 -0.75
CA VAL A 40 -11.46 -13.28 -0.60
C VAL A 40 -10.18 -13.87 -0.01
N ILE A 41 -10.30 -14.72 1.01
CA ILE A 41 -9.14 -15.41 1.60
C ILE A 41 -8.49 -16.32 0.56
N ILE A 42 -9.28 -17.12 -0.16
CA ILE A 42 -8.78 -18.03 -1.20
C ILE A 42 -8.07 -17.24 -2.31
N TRP A 43 -8.64 -16.12 -2.75
CA TRP A 43 -8.04 -15.25 -3.76
C TRP A 43 -6.64 -14.77 -3.35
N TRP A 44 -6.49 -14.34 -2.09
CA TRP A 44 -5.19 -13.92 -1.56
C TRP A 44 -4.21 -15.09 -1.38
N GLU A 45 -4.69 -16.27 -0.94
CA GLU A 45 -3.87 -17.48 -0.85
C GLU A 45 -3.31 -17.83 -2.22
N ASP A 46 -4.14 -17.85 -3.26
CA ASP A 46 -3.75 -18.16 -4.63
C ASP A 46 -2.77 -17.11 -5.18
N PHE A 47 -3.02 -15.84 -4.90
CA PHE A 47 -2.11 -14.76 -5.31
C PHE A 47 -0.73 -14.92 -4.67
N VAL A 48 -0.65 -15.12 -3.36
CA VAL A 48 0.63 -15.30 -2.65
C VAL A 48 1.34 -16.59 -3.05
N MET A 49 0.60 -17.64 -3.43
CA MET A 49 1.18 -18.89 -3.95
C MET A 49 1.96 -18.70 -5.27
N THR A 50 1.74 -17.61 -5.99
CA THR A 50 2.54 -17.26 -7.19
C THR A 50 3.92 -16.69 -6.85
N TRP A 51 4.19 -16.39 -5.58
CA TRP A 51 5.41 -15.74 -5.12
C TRP A 51 6.44 -16.76 -4.59
N ASP A 52 7.71 -16.41 -4.68
CA ASP A 52 8.76 -17.17 -4.00
C ASP A 52 8.85 -16.78 -2.53
N ALA A 53 8.81 -17.76 -1.63
CA ALA A 53 8.81 -17.52 -0.19
C ALA A 53 10.10 -16.83 0.32
N ASN A 54 11.26 -17.09 -0.31
CA ASN A 54 12.49 -16.41 0.07
C ASN A 54 12.47 -14.94 -0.34
N ASN A 55 11.84 -14.62 -1.48
CA ASN A 55 11.65 -13.23 -1.89
C ASN A 55 10.73 -12.50 -0.92
N LEU A 56 9.63 -13.13 -0.48
CA LEU A 56 8.73 -12.55 0.54
C LEU A 56 9.49 -12.28 1.87
N ILE A 57 10.31 -13.23 2.31
CA ILE A 57 11.15 -13.06 3.52
C ILE A 57 12.15 -11.91 3.31
N ALA A 58 12.77 -11.81 2.16
CA ALA A 58 13.72 -10.74 1.85
C ALA A 58 13.02 -9.36 1.86
N LEU A 59 11.84 -9.26 1.25
CA LEU A 59 11.02 -8.02 1.28
C LEU A 59 10.63 -7.65 2.71
N ALA A 60 10.13 -8.61 3.51
CA ALA A 60 9.76 -8.37 4.89
C ALA A 60 10.95 -7.90 5.75
N LYS A 61 12.13 -8.50 5.57
CA LYS A 61 13.36 -8.07 6.24
C LYS A 61 13.80 -6.67 5.80
N THR A 62 13.62 -6.33 4.53
CA THR A 62 13.90 -4.99 4.04
C THR A 62 12.99 -3.97 4.73
N TRP A 63 11.70 -4.23 4.82
CA TRP A 63 10.77 -3.37 5.56
C TRP A 63 11.14 -3.19 7.02
N GLN A 64 11.45 -4.30 7.72
CA GLN A 64 11.81 -4.26 9.14
C GLN A 64 13.06 -3.44 9.44
N ASN A 65 14.00 -3.39 8.49
CA ASN A 65 15.29 -2.74 8.68
C ASN A 65 15.41 -1.40 7.92
N ASN A 66 14.37 -1.02 7.15
CA ASN A 66 14.43 0.19 6.36
C ASN A 66 14.34 1.43 7.27
N ASN A 67 15.36 2.27 7.14
CA ASN A 67 15.37 3.63 7.69
C ASN A 67 16.16 4.51 6.73
N ILE A 68 15.47 5.39 6.02
CA ILE A 68 16.11 6.30 5.06
C ILE A 68 17.11 7.24 5.72
N GLY A 69 16.97 7.52 7.03
CA GLY A 69 17.95 8.28 7.82
C GLY A 69 19.33 7.60 7.90
N ASN A 70 19.41 6.28 7.63
CA ASN A 70 20.69 5.56 7.56
C ASN A 70 21.44 5.80 6.24
N THR A 71 20.85 6.52 5.28
CA THR A 71 21.55 6.96 4.07
C THR A 71 22.74 7.84 4.48
N PRO A 72 23.93 7.64 3.87
CA PRO A 72 25.11 8.44 4.21
C PRO A 72 24.85 9.93 4.20
N GLY A 73 25.22 10.61 5.29
CA GLY A 73 25.03 12.05 5.47
C GLY A 73 23.90 12.43 6.44
N PHE A 74 22.98 11.51 6.79
CA PHE A 74 21.86 11.84 7.69
C PHE A 74 21.99 11.27 9.10
N ASN A 75 22.99 10.42 9.38
CA ASN A 75 23.31 9.90 10.73
C ASN A 75 22.11 9.32 11.50
N GLY A 76 21.22 8.63 10.79
CA GLY A 76 19.99 8.06 11.35
C GLY A 76 18.82 9.04 11.46
N ASN A 77 18.99 10.30 11.05
CA ASN A 77 17.92 11.30 11.11
C ASN A 77 16.95 11.15 9.92
N PHE A 78 15.78 10.61 10.21
CA PHE A 78 14.72 10.37 9.23
C PHE A 78 14.16 11.68 8.63
N SER A 79 13.93 12.69 9.49
CA SER A 79 13.38 13.97 9.06
C SER A 79 14.32 14.72 8.12
N ASP A 80 15.64 14.71 8.41
CA ASP A 80 16.62 15.36 7.55
C ASP A 80 16.70 14.65 6.18
N ALA A 81 16.57 13.33 6.16
CA ALA A 81 16.57 12.57 4.93
C ALA A 81 15.36 12.93 4.04
N LEU A 82 14.14 12.98 4.60
CA LEU A 82 12.95 13.45 3.88
C LEU A 82 13.06 14.92 3.48
N GLY A 83 13.55 15.78 4.38
CA GLY A 83 13.76 17.20 4.13
C GLY A 83 14.80 17.51 3.05
N SER A 84 15.66 16.54 2.71
CA SER A 84 16.66 16.69 1.65
C SER A 84 16.11 16.45 0.24
N ILE A 85 14.89 15.96 0.09
CA ILE A 85 14.25 15.69 -1.20
C ILE A 85 14.04 17.02 -1.94
N LYS A 86 14.66 17.16 -3.12
CA LYS A 86 14.59 18.37 -3.95
C LYS A 86 13.54 18.27 -5.07
N ALA A 87 13.18 17.06 -5.42
CA ALA A 87 12.16 16.82 -6.44
C ALA A 87 10.79 17.32 -5.97
N GLU A 88 9.95 17.72 -6.90
CA GLU A 88 8.51 17.83 -6.63
C GLU A 88 7.95 16.43 -6.44
N VAL A 89 7.12 16.25 -5.42
CA VAL A 89 6.55 14.95 -5.04
C VAL A 89 5.03 15.04 -5.05
N LEU A 90 4.38 14.18 -5.82
CA LEU A 90 2.96 13.90 -5.68
C LEU A 90 2.82 12.68 -4.76
N TYR A 91 2.31 12.90 -3.55
CA TYR A 91 2.17 11.87 -2.53
C TYR A 91 0.70 11.47 -2.40
N MET A 92 0.37 10.24 -2.79
CA MET A 92 -1.01 9.79 -2.94
C MET A 92 -1.33 8.56 -2.09
N PRO A 93 -1.47 8.71 -0.76
CA PRO A 93 -1.90 7.62 0.10
C PRO A 93 -3.40 7.33 -0.08
N SER A 94 -3.81 6.09 0.19
CA SER A 94 -5.22 5.75 0.31
C SER A 94 -5.77 6.13 1.69
N GLU A 95 -6.97 6.69 1.73
CA GLU A 95 -7.64 7.12 2.97
C GLU A 95 -7.88 5.96 3.95
N THR A 96 -8.13 4.77 3.42
CA THR A 96 -8.51 3.60 4.21
C THR A 96 -7.46 2.51 4.29
N ASP A 97 -6.20 2.83 3.92
CA ASP A 97 -5.10 1.87 3.99
C ASP A 97 -4.82 1.47 5.46
N MET A 98 -4.86 0.18 5.74
CA MET A 98 -4.61 -0.38 7.05
C MET A 98 -3.14 -0.76 7.28
N TYR A 99 -2.33 -0.82 6.22
CA TYR A 99 -0.88 -1.03 6.31
C TYR A 99 -0.13 0.28 6.48
N PHE A 100 -0.44 1.26 5.62
CA PHE A 100 0.18 2.57 5.62
C PHE A 100 -0.86 3.61 6.02
N HIS A 101 -1.09 3.70 7.32
CA HIS A 101 -2.15 4.52 7.87
C HIS A 101 -1.95 6.00 7.52
N ILE A 102 -3.04 6.64 7.08
CA ILE A 102 -3.04 8.01 6.55
C ILE A 102 -2.39 9.03 7.49
N ASP A 103 -2.56 8.88 8.80
CA ASP A 103 -1.97 9.81 9.78
C ASP A 103 -0.43 9.74 9.74
N ALA A 104 0.14 8.53 9.70
CA ALA A 104 1.58 8.33 9.61
C ALA A 104 2.14 8.89 8.29
N LEU A 105 1.46 8.60 7.18
CA LEU A 105 1.87 9.07 5.86
C LEU A 105 1.74 10.60 5.71
N THR A 106 0.77 11.21 6.39
CA THR A 106 0.64 12.67 6.44
C THR A 106 1.80 13.30 7.21
N LEU A 107 2.24 12.68 8.32
CA LEU A 107 3.43 13.13 9.04
C LEU A 107 4.68 13.06 8.17
N GLU A 108 4.86 11.99 7.41
CA GLU A 108 5.97 11.85 6.47
C GLU A 108 5.91 12.91 5.35
N ALA A 109 4.75 13.09 4.73
CA ALA A 109 4.54 14.08 3.68
C ALA A 109 4.94 15.49 4.16
N ASN A 110 4.58 15.86 5.40
CA ASN A 110 4.89 17.16 5.97
C ASN A 110 6.40 17.41 6.18
N MET A 111 7.24 16.38 6.10
CA MET A 111 8.69 16.50 6.15
C MET A 111 9.33 16.72 4.78
N ILE A 112 8.58 16.56 3.68
CA ILE A 112 9.07 16.72 2.31
C ILE A 112 8.80 18.16 1.84
N PRO A 113 9.83 18.94 1.45
CA PRO A 113 9.67 20.38 1.17
C PRO A 113 8.74 20.70 0.01
N ASN A 114 8.79 19.90 -1.07
CA ASN A 114 8.06 20.15 -2.31
C ASN A 114 7.00 19.05 -2.54
N VAL A 115 6.12 18.84 -1.55
CA VAL A 115 5.10 17.80 -1.61
C VAL A 115 3.73 18.37 -1.96
N ARG A 116 2.99 17.65 -2.81
CA ARG A 116 1.55 17.78 -2.99
C ARG A 116 0.89 16.52 -2.45
N LEU A 117 0.30 16.62 -1.27
CA LEU A 117 -0.46 15.52 -0.67
C LEU A 117 -1.85 15.47 -1.28
N LYS A 118 -2.21 14.33 -1.88
CA LYS A 118 -3.50 14.04 -2.48
C LYS A 118 -3.99 12.67 -2.00
N VAL A 119 -4.81 12.68 -0.99
CA VAL A 119 -5.38 11.44 -0.44
C VAL A 119 -6.36 10.84 -1.43
N ILE A 120 -6.18 9.57 -1.77
CA ILE A 120 -7.12 8.83 -2.62
C ILE A 120 -8.35 8.49 -1.77
N PRO A 121 -9.55 9.02 -2.10
CA PRO A 121 -10.76 8.81 -1.29
C PRO A 121 -11.37 7.43 -1.60
N SER A 122 -10.64 6.38 -1.30
CA SER A 122 -10.94 5.01 -1.67
C SER A 122 -11.35 4.17 -0.48
N LEU A 123 -12.28 3.25 -0.69
CA LEU A 123 -12.61 2.18 0.25
C LEU A 123 -11.79 0.91 0.03
N TRP A 124 -10.97 0.87 -1.03
CA TRP A 124 -10.18 -0.31 -1.42
C TRP A 124 -8.91 -0.53 -0.57
N GLY A 125 -8.71 0.26 0.47
CA GLY A 125 -7.64 0.07 1.44
C GLY A 125 -6.25 0.18 0.79
N HIS A 126 -5.39 -0.79 1.10
CA HIS A 126 -4.04 -0.89 0.53
C HIS A 126 -4.03 -1.14 -0.99
N ILE A 127 -5.11 -1.68 -1.53
CA ILE A 127 -5.25 -2.04 -2.94
C ILE A 127 -5.80 -0.88 -3.79
N ALA A 128 -6.09 0.26 -3.17
CA ALA A 128 -6.43 1.47 -3.91
C ALA A 128 -5.37 1.77 -4.97
N GLY A 129 -5.79 2.03 -6.19
CA GLY A 129 -4.88 2.28 -7.30
C GLY A 129 -4.31 1.04 -7.99
N ALA A 130 -4.61 -0.17 -7.53
CA ALA A 130 -4.22 -1.41 -8.20
C ALA A 130 -5.05 -1.74 -9.46
N GLY A 131 -6.02 -0.88 -9.82
CA GLY A 131 -6.81 -1.01 -11.03
C GLY A 131 -8.14 -1.75 -10.87
N PHE A 132 -8.53 -2.11 -9.66
CA PHE A 132 -9.82 -2.76 -9.38
C PHE A 132 -10.98 -1.75 -9.34
N SER A 133 -10.74 -0.53 -8.89
CA SER A 133 -11.72 0.56 -8.86
C SER A 133 -11.50 1.54 -10.01
N LEU A 134 -12.53 1.74 -10.82
CA LEU A 134 -12.50 2.74 -11.89
C LEU A 134 -12.42 4.16 -11.33
N GLU A 135 -13.13 4.44 -10.24
CA GLU A 135 -13.13 5.74 -9.58
C GLU A 135 -11.74 6.11 -9.05
N ASP A 136 -11.06 5.16 -8.42
CA ASP A 136 -9.67 5.35 -7.96
C ASP A 136 -8.74 5.65 -9.13
N ALA A 137 -8.86 4.88 -10.22
CA ALA A 137 -8.05 5.06 -11.42
C ALA A 137 -8.28 6.44 -12.07
N GLU A 138 -9.53 6.90 -12.13
CA GLU A 138 -9.88 8.23 -12.65
C GLU A 138 -9.29 9.34 -11.76
N PHE A 139 -9.44 9.23 -10.44
CA PHE A 139 -8.86 10.19 -9.49
C PHE A 139 -7.35 10.27 -9.64
N ILE A 140 -6.66 9.13 -9.60
CA ILE A 140 -5.20 9.05 -9.71
C ILE A 140 -4.72 9.65 -11.03
N ASN A 141 -5.35 9.28 -12.15
CA ASN A 141 -5.00 9.79 -13.48
C ASN A 141 -5.21 11.30 -13.58
N LYS A 142 -6.25 11.85 -12.96
CA LYS A 142 -6.50 13.28 -12.91
C LYS A 142 -5.38 14.00 -12.16
N GLU A 143 -5.06 13.56 -10.94
CA GLU A 143 -4.05 14.21 -10.10
C GLU A 143 -2.65 14.13 -10.74
N ILE A 144 -2.30 13.00 -11.38
CA ILE A 144 -1.05 12.86 -12.13
C ILE A 144 -1.00 13.85 -13.32
N LYS A 145 -2.07 13.97 -14.09
CA LYS A 145 -2.13 14.93 -15.20
C LYS A 145 -2.02 16.38 -14.73
N GLU A 146 -2.58 16.71 -13.58
CA GLU A 146 -2.47 18.04 -12.97
C GLU A 146 -1.07 18.32 -12.43
N PHE A 147 -0.39 17.29 -11.95
CA PHE A 147 0.97 17.40 -11.43
C PHE A 147 2.01 17.73 -12.50
N TYR A 148 1.82 17.23 -13.73
CA TYR A 148 2.72 17.46 -14.86
C TYR A 148 2.38 18.70 -15.73
N ARG A 149 1.43 19.52 -15.32
CA ARG A 149 1.09 20.80 -15.99
C ARG A 149 1.80 21.97 -15.36
#